data_774243b3487181dcb8d531171720bdbc
#
_entry.id   774243b3487181dcb8d531171720bdbc
#
_cell.length_a   1.000
_cell.length_b   1.000
_cell.length_c   1.000
_cell.angle_alpha   90.00
_cell.angle_beta   90.00
_cell.angle_gamma   90.00
#
_symmetry.space_group_name_H-M   'P 1'
#
loop_
_entity.id
_entity.type
_entity.pdbx_description
1 polymer ?
#
loop_
_entity_poly.entity_id
_entity_poly.type
_entity_poly.pdbx_seq_one_letter_code
_entity_poly.pdbx_strand_id
1 'polypeptide(L)'
;QAMIEVVSERGYPETRVVDVIGVAGVSRKTFYELFDSKEDCFLAAYDVLLGNLLSDTAEGFETKQGAPWAERVAAGLGALLEHLAEHPDEARFAIVEVLAAGPKALARRDAALRQFTGFLEAGRAETAVELPGITSLSLAGGVNELLYSEILHGAAARLPSRLPDLMFWITLPFLGAEGAAAERERVRLSMLEG
;
A
#
# COMPACT_ATOMS: atom_id res chain seq x y z
N GLN A 1 -4.79 2.41 16.91
CA GLN A 1 -3.97 1.19 17.01
C GLN A 1 -4.81 -0.04 17.39
N ALA A 2 -5.59 -0.02 18.50
CA ALA A 2 -6.36 -1.17 18.97
C ALA A 2 -7.31 -1.80 17.94
N MET A 3 -7.92 -0.98 17.06
CA MET A 3 -8.75 -1.48 15.96
C MET A 3 -7.93 -2.30 14.97
N ILE A 4 -6.73 -1.84 14.61
CA ILE A 4 -5.82 -2.54 13.70
C ILE A 4 -5.43 -3.89 14.30
N GLU A 5 -4.96 -3.90 15.55
CA GLU A 5 -4.54 -5.11 16.26
C GLU A 5 -5.65 -6.16 16.32
N VAL A 6 -6.85 -5.79 16.79
CA VAL A 6 -7.96 -6.74 16.94
C VAL A 6 -8.45 -7.26 15.58
N VAL A 7 -8.54 -6.40 14.57
CA VAL A 7 -9.01 -6.79 13.24
C VAL A 7 -7.99 -7.68 12.54
N SER A 8 -6.69 -7.40 12.68
CA SER A 8 -5.64 -8.23 12.08
C SER A 8 -5.60 -9.65 12.65
N GLU A 9 -5.88 -9.78 13.97
CA GLU A 9 -5.91 -11.08 14.65
C GLU A 9 -7.16 -11.91 14.32
N ARG A 10 -8.35 -11.26 14.32
CA ARG A 10 -9.65 -11.97 14.28
C ARG A 10 -10.39 -11.88 12.95
N GLY A 11 -10.01 -10.93 12.11
CA GLY A 11 -10.77 -10.51 10.94
C GLY A 11 -11.87 -9.48 11.30
N TYR A 12 -12.18 -8.61 10.33
CA TYR A 12 -13.21 -7.58 10.54
C TYR A 12 -14.60 -8.15 10.90
N PRO A 13 -15.12 -9.23 10.27
CA PRO A 13 -16.45 -9.76 10.60
C PRO A 13 -16.58 -10.18 12.07
N GLU A 14 -15.57 -10.85 12.62
CA GLU A 14 -15.57 -11.41 13.98
C GLU A 14 -15.20 -10.37 15.04
N THR A 15 -14.67 -9.22 14.67
CA THR A 15 -14.31 -8.14 15.60
C THR A 15 -15.56 -7.46 16.15
N ARG A 16 -15.62 -7.33 17.48
CA ARG A 16 -16.68 -6.61 18.20
C ARG A 16 -16.11 -5.39 18.92
N VAL A 17 -16.98 -4.39 19.17
CA VAL A 17 -16.57 -3.18 19.94
C VAL A 17 -15.95 -3.53 21.29
N VAL A 18 -16.47 -4.58 21.97
CA VAL A 18 -15.93 -5.02 23.26
C VAL A 18 -14.48 -5.49 23.17
N ASP A 19 -14.10 -6.11 22.06
CA ASP A 19 -12.73 -6.58 21.83
C ASP A 19 -11.79 -5.37 21.65
N VAL A 20 -12.22 -4.37 20.85
CA VAL A 20 -11.45 -3.14 20.60
C VAL A 20 -11.26 -2.30 21.88
N ILE A 21 -12.33 -2.08 22.65
CA ILE A 21 -12.22 -1.30 23.90
C ILE A 21 -11.39 -2.04 24.97
N GLY A 22 -11.40 -3.38 24.96
CA GLY A 22 -10.55 -4.19 25.82
C GLY A 22 -9.06 -3.95 25.57
N VAL A 23 -8.64 -3.95 24.30
CA VAL A 23 -7.26 -3.66 23.90
C VAL A 23 -6.91 -2.17 24.11
N ALA A 24 -7.83 -1.27 23.76
CA ALA A 24 -7.62 0.17 23.93
C ALA A 24 -7.60 0.64 25.41
N GLY A 25 -8.07 -0.18 26.35
CA GLY A 25 -8.15 0.19 27.76
C GLY A 25 -9.16 1.30 28.05
N VAL A 26 -10.22 1.44 27.23
CA VAL A 26 -11.23 2.51 27.36
C VAL A 26 -12.61 1.94 27.71
N SER A 27 -13.48 2.80 28.24
CA SER A 27 -14.86 2.40 28.53
C SER A 27 -15.70 2.35 27.24
N ARG A 28 -16.80 1.58 27.29
CA ARG A 28 -17.80 1.58 26.21
C ARG A 28 -18.39 2.97 25.97
N LYS A 29 -18.57 3.76 27.03
CA LYS A 29 -19.04 5.15 26.93
C LYS A 29 -18.05 5.98 26.13
N THR A 30 -16.76 5.92 26.45
CA THR A 30 -15.70 6.64 25.77
C THR A 30 -15.64 6.27 24.28
N PHE A 31 -15.80 4.99 23.96
CA PHE A 31 -15.85 4.55 22.57
C PHE A 31 -16.98 5.25 21.79
N TYR A 32 -18.22 5.25 22.34
CA TYR A 32 -19.36 5.85 21.66
C TYR A 32 -19.42 7.38 21.74
N GLU A 33 -18.55 8.01 22.54
CA GLU A 33 -18.28 9.45 22.48
C GLU A 33 -17.41 9.84 21.27
N LEU A 34 -16.62 8.89 20.73
CA LEU A 34 -15.68 9.10 19.64
C LEU A 34 -16.16 8.51 18.30
N PHE A 35 -16.88 7.40 18.33
CA PHE A 35 -17.27 6.64 17.14
C PHE A 35 -18.73 6.18 17.27
N ASP A 36 -19.51 6.36 16.20
CA ASP A 36 -20.90 5.92 16.16
C ASP A 36 -21.06 4.40 16.06
N SER A 37 -20.06 3.71 15.50
CA SER A 37 -20.11 2.28 15.22
C SER A 37 -18.71 1.66 15.10
N LYS A 38 -18.67 0.31 15.02
CA LYS A 38 -17.46 -0.44 14.65
C LYS A 38 -16.93 -0.01 13.26
N GLU A 39 -17.84 0.17 12.29
CA GLU A 39 -17.48 0.64 10.94
C GLU A 39 -16.82 2.01 11.00
N ASP A 40 -17.38 2.96 11.75
CA ASP A 40 -16.83 4.31 11.88
C ASP A 40 -15.42 4.30 12.49
N CYS A 41 -15.22 3.54 13.56
CA CYS A 41 -13.90 3.35 14.16
C CYS A 41 -12.91 2.69 13.18
N PHE A 42 -13.35 1.69 12.40
CA PHE A 42 -12.52 1.06 11.37
C PHE A 42 -12.10 2.08 10.29
N LEU A 43 -13.06 2.86 9.78
CA LEU A 43 -12.79 3.85 8.74
C LEU A 43 -11.85 4.95 9.21
N ALA A 44 -11.99 5.41 10.46
CA ALA A 44 -11.08 6.38 11.05
C ALA A 44 -9.65 5.83 11.17
N ALA A 45 -9.49 4.57 11.64
CA ALA A 45 -8.19 3.90 11.70
C ALA A 45 -7.60 3.69 10.31
N TYR A 46 -8.43 3.33 9.33
CA TYR A 46 -8.04 3.13 7.94
C TYR A 46 -7.53 4.41 7.28
N ASP A 47 -8.23 5.53 7.48
CA ASP A 47 -7.83 6.83 6.93
C ASP A 47 -6.48 7.30 7.48
N VAL A 48 -6.23 7.11 8.78
CA VAL A 48 -4.93 7.43 9.41
C VAL A 48 -3.82 6.56 8.84
N LEU A 49 -4.03 5.24 8.76
CA LEU A 49 -3.03 4.31 8.23
C LEU A 49 -2.71 4.61 6.77
N LEU A 50 -3.73 4.81 5.93
CA LEU A 50 -3.51 5.17 4.52
C LEU A 50 -2.75 6.49 4.37
N GLY A 51 -3.04 7.48 5.23
CA GLY A 51 -2.31 8.74 5.24
C GLY A 51 -0.82 8.53 5.51
N ASN A 52 -0.48 7.67 6.47
CA ASN A 52 0.90 7.32 6.77
C ASN A 52 1.57 6.59 5.58
N LEU A 53 0.94 5.55 5.03
CA LEU A 53 1.48 4.79 3.88
C LEU A 53 1.72 5.69 2.66
N LEU A 54 0.82 6.63 2.39
CA LEU A 54 0.98 7.60 1.31
C LEU A 54 2.11 8.58 1.58
N SER A 55 2.25 9.04 2.85
CA SER A 55 3.35 9.94 3.26
C SER A 55 4.70 9.25 3.10
N ASP A 56 4.86 8.04 3.61
CA ASP A 56 6.11 7.27 3.52
C ASP A 56 6.49 7.01 2.06
N THR A 57 5.49 6.65 1.22
CA THR A 57 5.70 6.48 -0.22
C THR A 57 6.13 7.78 -0.91
N ALA A 58 5.49 8.90 -0.56
CA ALA A 58 5.83 10.20 -1.11
C ALA A 58 7.22 10.67 -0.66
N GLU A 59 7.56 10.50 0.60
CA GLU A 59 8.90 10.80 1.13
C GLU A 59 9.96 9.98 0.41
N GLY A 60 9.77 8.66 0.27
CA GLY A 60 10.67 7.80 -0.49
C GLY A 60 10.85 8.29 -1.93
N PHE A 61 9.75 8.62 -2.61
CA PHE A 61 9.76 9.15 -3.98
C PHE A 61 10.51 10.50 -4.08
N GLU A 62 10.39 11.39 -3.09
CA GLU A 62 11.04 12.70 -3.05
C GLU A 62 12.52 12.64 -2.64
N THR A 63 12.98 11.60 -1.90
CA THR A 63 14.40 11.43 -1.55
C THR A 63 15.29 11.37 -2.80
N LYS A 64 14.75 10.98 -3.94
CA LYS A 64 15.42 10.88 -5.24
C LYS A 64 15.06 12.04 -6.18
N GLN A 65 14.73 13.22 -5.64
CA GLN A 65 14.43 14.40 -6.46
C GLN A 65 15.58 14.71 -7.43
N GLY A 66 15.22 14.87 -8.71
CA GLY A 66 16.20 15.07 -9.78
C GLY A 66 16.75 13.79 -10.43
N ALA A 67 16.48 12.63 -9.87
CA ALA A 67 16.76 11.35 -10.52
C ALA A 67 15.67 10.99 -11.56
N PRO A 68 15.94 10.06 -12.49
CA PRO A 68 14.95 9.51 -13.40
C PRO A 68 13.70 9.03 -12.67
N TRP A 69 12.53 9.14 -13.30
CA TRP A 69 11.25 8.75 -12.71
C TRP A 69 11.25 7.32 -12.13
N ALA A 70 11.83 6.37 -12.86
CA ALA A 70 11.88 4.97 -12.42
C ALA A 70 12.63 4.81 -11.09
N GLU A 71 13.70 5.56 -10.85
CA GLU A 71 14.43 5.53 -9.57
C GLU A 71 13.60 6.10 -8.43
N ARG A 72 12.83 7.14 -8.69
CA ARG A 72 11.92 7.76 -7.72
C ARG A 72 10.78 6.80 -7.35
N VAL A 73 10.19 6.13 -8.35
CA VAL A 73 9.16 5.10 -8.13
C VAL A 73 9.73 3.93 -7.32
N ALA A 74 10.95 3.48 -7.64
CA ALA A 74 11.58 2.40 -6.89
C ALA A 74 11.80 2.76 -5.42
N ALA A 75 12.21 4.00 -5.13
CA ALA A 75 12.39 4.46 -3.75
C ALA A 75 11.05 4.55 -2.99
N GLY A 76 10.02 5.14 -3.59
CA GLY A 76 8.70 5.24 -2.96
C GLY A 76 8.03 3.87 -2.77
N LEU A 77 8.07 3.02 -3.79
CA LEU A 77 7.55 1.65 -3.68
C LEU A 77 8.35 0.81 -2.67
N GLY A 78 9.67 0.96 -2.65
CA GLY A 78 10.53 0.30 -1.67
C GLY A 78 10.11 0.64 -0.24
N ALA A 79 9.95 1.93 0.08
CA ALA A 79 9.49 2.39 1.39
C ALA A 79 8.12 1.78 1.77
N LEU A 80 7.17 1.73 0.83
CA LEU A 80 5.87 1.08 1.07
C LEU A 80 6.03 -0.42 1.38
N LEU A 81 6.84 -1.14 0.59
CA LEU A 81 7.01 -2.59 0.77
C LEU A 81 7.73 -2.91 2.09
N GLU A 82 8.71 -2.10 2.48
CA GLU A 82 9.41 -2.20 3.77
C GLU A 82 8.45 -1.96 4.93
N HIS A 83 7.69 -0.87 4.90
CA HIS A 83 6.68 -0.59 5.93
C HIS A 83 5.70 -1.76 6.10
N LEU A 84 5.13 -2.27 4.99
CA LEU A 84 4.18 -3.40 5.05
C LEU A 84 4.82 -4.70 5.55
N ALA A 85 6.12 -4.91 5.32
CA ALA A 85 6.85 -6.07 5.82
C ALA A 85 7.16 -5.96 7.32
N GLU A 86 7.48 -4.76 7.80
CA GLU A 86 7.79 -4.48 9.21
C GLU A 86 6.54 -4.42 10.08
N HIS A 87 5.38 -4.08 9.49
CA HIS A 87 4.10 -3.92 10.17
C HIS A 87 3.02 -4.85 9.60
N PRO A 88 3.12 -6.18 9.79
CA PRO A 88 2.23 -7.15 9.15
C PRO A 88 0.76 -7.01 9.56
N ASP A 89 0.47 -6.49 10.75
CA ASP A 89 -0.89 -6.21 11.21
C ASP A 89 -1.51 -5.04 10.42
N GLU A 90 -0.74 -3.99 10.20
CA GLU A 90 -1.15 -2.86 9.38
C GLU A 90 -1.33 -3.26 7.92
N ALA A 91 -0.41 -4.07 7.39
CA ALA A 91 -0.50 -4.63 6.05
C ALA A 91 -1.79 -5.46 5.88
N ARG A 92 -2.09 -6.37 6.81
CA ARG A 92 -3.31 -7.17 6.80
C ARG A 92 -4.55 -6.30 6.89
N PHE A 93 -4.59 -5.36 7.82
CA PHE A 93 -5.70 -4.43 8.01
C PHE A 93 -5.99 -3.60 6.76
N ALA A 94 -4.96 -3.00 6.14
CA ALA A 94 -5.10 -2.10 5.00
C ALA A 94 -5.44 -2.81 3.69
N ILE A 95 -4.92 -4.01 3.48
CA ILE A 95 -4.99 -4.70 2.17
C ILE A 95 -6.03 -5.83 2.17
N VAL A 96 -6.13 -6.59 3.25
CA VAL A 96 -7.00 -7.79 3.31
C VAL A 96 -8.33 -7.48 3.97
N GLU A 97 -8.31 -6.97 5.20
CA GLU A 97 -9.52 -6.84 6.03
C GLU A 97 -10.46 -5.73 5.53
N VAL A 98 -9.95 -4.75 4.81
CA VAL A 98 -10.75 -3.71 4.15
C VAL A 98 -11.81 -4.28 3.21
N LEU A 99 -11.55 -5.44 2.60
CA LEU A 99 -12.48 -6.08 1.67
C LEU A 99 -13.75 -6.59 2.35
N ALA A 100 -13.67 -6.92 3.65
CA ALA A 100 -14.80 -7.37 4.46
C ALA A 100 -15.49 -6.24 5.25
N ALA A 101 -14.92 -5.02 5.24
CA ALA A 101 -15.39 -3.91 6.08
C ALA A 101 -16.56 -3.11 5.47
N GLY A 102 -17.04 -3.48 4.29
CA GLY A 102 -18.23 -2.92 3.68
C GLY A 102 -17.98 -1.84 2.61
N PRO A 103 -19.07 -1.32 2.01
CA PRO A 103 -18.97 -0.45 0.82
C PRO A 103 -18.18 0.84 1.05
N LYS A 104 -18.28 1.44 2.24
CA LYS A 104 -17.55 2.69 2.55
C LYS A 104 -16.03 2.43 2.62
N ALA A 105 -15.62 1.29 3.18
CA ALA A 105 -14.22 0.91 3.24
C ALA A 105 -13.66 0.64 1.82
N LEU A 106 -14.42 -0.06 0.97
CA LEU A 106 -14.06 -0.27 -0.43
C LEU A 106 -13.91 1.05 -1.19
N ALA A 107 -14.80 2.01 -0.98
CA ALA A 107 -14.69 3.33 -1.61
C ALA A 107 -13.41 4.07 -1.18
N ARG A 108 -12.99 3.97 0.09
CA ARG A 108 -11.72 4.55 0.58
C ARG A 108 -10.50 3.85 -0.04
N ARG A 109 -10.53 2.52 -0.10
CA ARG A 109 -9.50 1.72 -0.77
C ARG A 109 -9.33 2.13 -2.24
N ASP A 110 -10.43 2.28 -2.97
CA ASP A 110 -10.39 2.71 -4.37
C ASP A 110 -9.88 4.14 -4.54
N ALA A 111 -10.19 5.02 -3.60
CA ALA A 111 -9.65 6.38 -3.56
C ALA A 111 -8.14 6.38 -3.30
N ALA A 112 -7.66 5.54 -2.38
CA ALA A 112 -6.24 5.38 -2.10
C ALA A 112 -5.47 4.83 -3.31
N LEU A 113 -5.97 3.79 -3.98
CA LEU A 113 -5.35 3.28 -5.22
C LEU A 113 -5.19 4.38 -6.27
N ARG A 114 -6.20 5.26 -6.42
CA ARG A 114 -6.09 6.41 -7.33
C ARG A 114 -5.02 7.43 -6.91
N GLN A 115 -4.77 7.61 -5.61
CA GLN A 115 -3.67 8.48 -5.15
C GLN A 115 -2.30 7.87 -5.50
N PHE A 116 -2.12 6.58 -5.31
CA PHE A 116 -0.88 5.90 -5.72
C PHE A 116 -0.62 5.98 -7.23
N THR A 117 -1.66 6.06 -8.09
CA THR A 117 -1.44 6.25 -9.53
C THR A 117 -0.72 7.55 -9.87
N GLY A 118 -0.78 8.57 -9.00
CA GLY A 118 -0.09 9.84 -9.21
C GLY A 118 1.43 9.69 -9.38
N PHE A 119 2.04 8.77 -8.65
CA PHE A 119 3.48 8.47 -8.78
C PHE A 119 3.82 7.81 -10.12
N LEU A 120 2.89 7.05 -10.70
CA LEU A 120 3.06 6.38 -11.98
C LEU A 120 2.79 7.31 -13.17
N GLU A 121 1.84 8.23 -13.04
CA GLU A 121 1.49 9.19 -14.10
C GLU A 121 2.67 10.08 -14.49
N ALA A 122 3.57 10.39 -13.55
CA ALA A 122 4.77 11.18 -13.84
C ALA A 122 5.69 10.52 -14.90
N GLY A 123 5.66 9.19 -15.02
CA GLY A 123 6.41 8.44 -16.03
C GLY A 123 5.96 8.69 -17.47
N ARG A 124 4.77 9.26 -17.68
CA ARG A 124 4.29 9.62 -19.03
C ARG A 124 5.18 10.66 -19.72
N ALA A 125 5.90 11.45 -18.95
CA ALA A 125 6.84 12.42 -19.51
C ALA A 125 8.12 11.78 -20.06
N GLU A 126 8.42 10.54 -19.66
CA GLU A 126 9.64 9.81 -20.06
C GLU A 126 9.38 8.77 -21.17
N THR A 127 8.13 8.56 -21.57
CA THR A 127 7.80 7.64 -22.67
C THR A 127 7.71 8.32 -24.02
N ALA A 128 8.16 7.61 -25.06
CA ALA A 128 8.05 8.06 -26.45
C ALA A 128 6.71 7.70 -27.11
N VAL A 129 5.86 6.91 -26.43
CA VAL A 129 4.56 6.45 -26.95
C VAL A 129 3.40 6.95 -26.11
N GLU A 130 2.27 7.20 -26.78
CA GLU A 130 1.04 7.53 -26.06
C GLU A 130 0.49 6.27 -25.36
N LEU A 131 0.44 6.31 -24.03
CA LEU A 131 -0.08 5.20 -23.23
C LEU A 131 -1.59 5.36 -22.99
N PRO A 132 -2.36 4.24 -22.99
CA PRO A 132 -3.76 4.27 -22.63
C PRO A 132 -4.00 4.91 -21.25
N GLY A 133 -5.11 5.63 -21.09
CA GLY A 133 -5.44 6.33 -19.82
C GLY A 133 -5.59 5.40 -18.61
N ILE A 134 -5.86 4.11 -18.84
CA ILE A 134 -6.01 3.12 -17.77
C ILE A 134 -4.67 2.53 -17.28
N THR A 135 -3.54 2.84 -17.94
CA THR A 135 -2.24 2.18 -17.68
C THR A 135 -1.84 2.26 -16.21
N SER A 136 -1.76 3.44 -15.64
CA SER A 136 -1.32 3.63 -14.25
C SER A 136 -2.27 2.97 -13.24
N LEU A 137 -3.58 3.03 -13.48
CA LEU A 137 -4.55 2.38 -12.60
C LEU A 137 -4.44 0.85 -12.69
N SER A 138 -4.22 0.29 -13.89
CA SER A 138 -4.02 -1.15 -14.07
C SER A 138 -2.75 -1.64 -13.38
N LEU A 139 -1.66 -0.86 -13.45
CA LEU A 139 -0.41 -1.17 -12.77
C LEU A 139 -0.58 -1.12 -11.25
N ALA A 140 -1.17 -0.04 -10.71
CA ALA A 140 -1.44 0.06 -9.28
C ALA A 140 -2.35 -1.05 -8.77
N GLY A 141 -3.38 -1.42 -9.54
CA GLY A 141 -4.26 -2.55 -9.24
C GLY A 141 -3.52 -3.89 -9.20
N GLY A 142 -2.63 -4.14 -10.16
CA GLY A 142 -1.84 -5.37 -10.18
C GLY A 142 -0.81 -5.45 -9.05
N VAL A 143 -0.16 -4.33 -8.68
CA VAL A 143 0.68 -4.26 -7.48
C VAL A 143 -0.16 -4.60 -6.25
N ASN A 144 -1.33 -3.96 -6.08
CA ASN A 144 -2.21 -4.23 -4.94
C ASN A 144 -2.66 -5.71 -4.87
N GLU A 145 -2.92 -6.36 -6.01
CA GLU A 145 -3.29 -7.78 -6.04
C GLU A 145 -2.13 -8.69 -5.59
N LEU A 146 -0.90 -8.37 -5.98
CA LEU A 146 0.28 -9.08 -5.49
C LEU A 146 0.43 -8.88 -3.98
N LEU A 147 0.30 -7.65 -3.48
CA LEU A 147 0.35 -7.37 -2.05
C LEU A 147 -0.74 -8.17 -1.29
N TYR A 148 -1.97 -8.15 -1.80
CA TYR A 148 -3.07 -8.92 -1.23
C TYR A 148 -2.73 -10.41 -1.12
N SER A 149 -2.25 -11.00 -2.21
CA SER A 149 -1.90 -12.43 -2.24
C SER A 149 -0.79 -12.78 -1.25
N GLU A 150 0.32 -12.02 -1.22
CA GLU A 150 1.44 -12.29 -0.31
C GLU A 150 1.03 -12.11 1.16
N ILE A 151 0.28 -11.06 1.49
CA ILE A 151 -0.16 -10.77 2.86
C ILE A 151 -1.19 -11.79 3.34
N LEU A 152 -2.16 -12.16 2.48
CA LEU A 152 -3.18 -13.17 2.81
C LEU A 152 -2.55 -14.51 3.18
N HIS A 153 -1.45 -14.88 2.52
CA HIS A 153 -0.72 -16.13 2.77
C HIS A 153 0.38 -16.00 3.85
N GLY A 154 0.42 -14.88 4.58
CA GLY A 154 1.38 -14.67 5.67
C GLY A 154 2.82 -14.41 5.21
N ALA A 155 2.99 -13.96 3.97
CA ALA A 155 4.29 -13.75 3.36
C ALA A 155 4.70 -12.24 3.28
N ALA A 156 4.11 -11.37 4.10
CA ALA A 156 4.40 -9.93 4.12
C ALA A 156 5.91 -9.62 4.21
N ALA A 157 6.66 -10.38 5.01
CA ALA A 157 8.11 -10.22 5.15
C ALA A 157 8.90 -10.40 3.83
N ARG A 158 8.28 -10.97 2.79
CA ARG A 158 8.90 -11.15 1.46
C ARG A 158 8.67 -9.96 0.53
N LEU A 159 7.80 -9.03 0.89
CA LEU A 159 7.41 -7.91 0.01
C LEU A 159 8.61 -7.10 -0.50
N PRO A 160 9.62 -6.73 0.32
CA PRO A 160 10.79 -6.00 -0.19
C PRO A 160 11.52 -6.76 -1.30
N SER A 161 11.61 -8.09 -1.22
CA SER A 161 12.26 -8.90 -2.25
C SER A 161 11.55 -8.92 -3.61
N ARG A 162 10.29 -8.46 -3.65
CA ARG A 162 9.50 -8.33 -4.89
C ARG A 162 9.81 -7.05 -5.67
N LEU A 163 10.49 -6.09 -5.06
CA LEU A 163 10.73 -4.77 -5.66
C LEU A 163 11.36 -4.85 -7.06
N PRO A 164 12.41 -5.64 -7.34
CA PRO A 164 12.99 -5.70 -8.68
C PRO A 164 11.97 -6.16 -9.75
N ASP A 165 11.19 -7.19 -9.46
CA ASP A 165 10.21 -7.73 -10.39
C ASP A 165 9.03 -6.79 -10.60
N LEU A 166 8.58 -6.11 -9.54
CA LEU A 166 7.57 -5.06 -9.63
C LEU A 166 8.06 -3.89 -10.46
N MET A 167 9.31 -3.46 -10.31
CA MET A 167 9.88 -2.38 -11.11
C MET A 167 9.99 -2.73 -12.59
N PHE A 168 10.35 -3.98 -12.93
CA PHE A 168 10.26 -4.43 -14.33
C PHE A 168 8.84 -4.26 -14.88
N TRP A 169 7.86 -4.73 -14.14
CA TRP A 169 6.48 -4.73 -14.62
C TRP A 169 5.89 -3.33 -14.69
N ILE A 170 6.17 -2.47 -13.71
CA ILE A 170 5.71 -1.08 -13.67
C ILE A 170 6.32 -0.26 -14.81
N THR A 171 7.61 -0.41 -15.06
CA THR A 171 8.33 0.41 -16.03
C THR A 171 8.18 -0.08 -17.48
N LEU A 172 7.76 -1.34 -17.68
CA LEU A 172 7.62 -1.94 -19.00
C LEU A 172 6.80 -1.11 -20.01
N PRO A 173 5.61 -0.58 -19.68
CA PRO A 173 4.86 0.25 -20.61
C PRO A 173 5.52 1.58 -20.95
N PHE A 174 6.34 2.12 -20.05
CA PHE A 174 6.95 3.44 -20.19
C PHE A 174 8.31 3.38 -20.89
N LEU A 175 9.15 2.41 -20.55
CA LEU A 175 10.55 2.32 -20.99
C LEU A 175 10.80 1.20 -22.01
N GLY A 176 9.77 0.39 -22.31
CA GLY A 176 9.94 -0.81 -23.13
C GLY A 176 10.71 -1.93 -22.40
N ALA A 177 10.87 -3.07 -23.09
CA ALA A 177 11.41 -4.28 -22.48
C ALA A 177 12.89 -4.12 -22.03
N GLU A 178 13.71 -3.45 -22.81
CA GLU A 178 15.14 -3.24 -22.50
C GLU A 178 15.30 -2.30 -21.30
N GLY A 179 14.56 -1.18 -21.25
CA GLY A 179 14.59 -0.24 -20.14
C GLY A 179 14.05 -0.87 -18.86
N ALA A 180 12.97 -1.63 -18.94
CA ALA A 180 12.41 -2.34 -17.79
C ALA A 180 13.38 -3.41 -17.24
N ALA A 181 14.09 -4.14 -18.12
CA ALA A 181 15.09 -5.10 -17.70
C ALA A 181 16.30 -4.43 -17.02
N ALA A 182 16.72 -3.27 -17.52
CA ALA A 182 17.79 -2.48 -16.91
C ALA A 182 17.39 -1.98 -15.52
N GLU A 183 16.16 -1.47 -15.35
CA GLU A 183 15.65 -1.02 -14.06
C GLU A 183 15.54 -2.17 -13.05
N ARG A 184 15.03 -3.33 -13.47
CA ARG A 184 15.00 -4.53 -12.63
C ARG A 184 16.39 -4.88 -12.08
N GLU A 185 17.38 -4.90 -12.96
CA GLU A 185 18.77 -5.24 -12.58
C GLU A 185 19.38 -4.16 -11.69
N ARG A 186 19.17 -2.89 -11.99
CA ARG A 186 19.62 -1.78 -11.13
C ARG A 186 19.10 -1.92 -9.70
N VAL A 187 17.80 -2.16 -9.55
CA VAL A 187 17.17 -2.32 -8.23
C VAL A 187 17.72 -3.57 -7.54
N ARG A 188 17.87 -4.68 -8.27
CA ARG A 188 18.43 -5.92 -7.72
C ARG A 188 19.85 -5.72 -7.16
N LEU A 189 20.69 -4.98 -7.87
CA LEU A 189 22.05 -4.68 -7.44
C LEU A 189 22.07 -3.76 -6.22
N SER A 190 21.25 -2.71 -6.19
CA SER A 190 21.18 -1.80 -5.04
C SER A 190 20.75 -2.51 -3.74
N MET A 191 19.93 -3.55 -3.83
CA MET A 191 19.52 -4.36 -2.67
C MET A 191 20.63 -5.31 -2.16
N LEU A 192 21.69 -5.52 -2.91
CA LEU A 192 22.84 -6.34 -2.49
C LEU A 192 23.93 -5.51 -1.80
N GLU A 193 23.89 -4.18 -1.96
CA GLU A 193 24.88 -3.24 -1.45
C GLU A 193 24.46 -2.59 -0.12
N GLY A 194 23.18 -2.67 0.25
CA GLY A 194 22.58 -2.14 1.49
C GLY A 194 22.35 -3.23 2.52
#